data_ba490d25cd66f4c0db8fa50e0792824f
#
_entry.id   ba490d25cd66f4c0db8fa50e0792824f
#
_cell.length_a   1.000
_cell.length_b   1.000
_cell.length_c   1.000
_cell.angle_alpha   90.00
_cell.angle_beta   90.00
_cell.angle_gamma   90.00
#
_symmetry.space_group_name_H-M   'P 1'
#
loop_
_entity.id
_entity.type
_entity.pdbx_description
1 polymer ?
#
loop_
_entity_poly.entity_id
_entity_poly.type
_entity_poly.pdbx_seq_one_letter_code
_entity_poly.pdbx_strand_id
1 'polypeptide(L)'
;MRYGDIPISKSRCIHLGCFQRQSCRLPFLDENQTLSEDAMLEIAKQHRGFVSEVIYCKSHDGIFLTYYSSEGEVSFCGHGTIACMYTLIKNTPGLFSCSEIPIHTNKKGQLTVYNRIADEDAVFISAPNPGYLPTGLKPEDTAAPLDLCDEDLSREFPLEVIDAGLRTLIVPVKSFQKLVSIYPDEPCLKKFCLQNDIDIILIFSLNPADPENIAHTRVFAPRFGYLEDPATGSGNSAFGYYMLKHGIWDGSSCSLEQGGDDREFNRIKLRFQDDVLLFGGKATTRIDGVYYY
;
A
#
# COMPACT_ATOMS: atom_id res chain seq x y z
N MET A 1 5.54 2.83 -40.29
CA MET A 1 6.54 2.14 -39.45
C MET A 1 5.95 0.81 -39.09
N ARG A 2 6.57 -0.30 -39.43
CA ARG A 2 6.09 -1.63 -39.05
C ARG A 2 6.43 -1.83 -37.55
N TYR A 3 5.43 -2.07 -36.74
CA TYR A 3 5.61 -2.52 -35.37
C TYR A 3 6.40 -3.83 -35.41
N GLY A 4 7.57 -3.84 -34.84
CA GLY A 4 8.33 -5.07 -34.70
C GLY A 4 7.58 -6.01 -33.74
N ASP A 5 7.30 -7.21 -34.24
CA ASP A 5 6.81 -8.31 -33.39
C ASP A 5 7.87 -8.63 -32.33
N ILE A 6 7.79 -8.00 -31.18
CA ILE A 6 8.46 -8.49 -29.97
C ILE A 6 7.52 -9.53 -29.40
N PRO A 7 7.85 -10.82 -29.44
CA PRO A 7 7.02 -11.82 -28.80
C PRO A 7 7.10 -11.61 -27.30
N ILE A 8 6.09 -10.94 -26.76
CA ILE A 8 5.90 -10.89 -25.31
C ILE A 8 5.35 -12.25 -24.92
N SER A 9 6.25 -13.15 -24.58
CA SER A 9 5.88 -14.41 -23.96
C SER A 9 5.18 -14.10 -22.64
N LYS A 10 3.91 -14.51 -22.59
CA LYS A 10 3.06 -14.70 -21.40
C LYS A 10 3.36 -13.78 -20.20
N SER A 11 3.17 -12.49 -20.33
CA SER A 11 3.03 -11.67 -19.13
C SER A 11 1.63 -11.93 -18.56
N ARG A 12 1.56 -12.65 -17.44
CA ARG A 12 0.33 -12.79 -16.69
C ARG A 12 -0.07 -11.42 -16.18
N CYS A 13 -1.16 -10.89 -16.68
CA CYS A 13 -1.81 -9.74 -16.08
C CYS A 13 -2.55 -10.24 -14.85
N ILE A 14 -2.02 -9.92 -13.70
CA ILE A 14 -2.66 -10.22 -12.45
C ILE A 14 -3.24 -8.92 -11.94
N HIS A 15 -4.57 -8.82 -11.95
CA HIS A 15 -5.28 -7.86 -11.15
C HIS A 15 -5.22 -8.35 -9.72
N LEU A 16 -4.47 -7.67 -8.92
CA LEU A 16 -4.31 -8.06 -7.55
C LEU A 16 -5.04 -7.08 -6.66
N GLY A 17 -6.05 -7.60 -6.00
CA GLY A 17 -6.47 -7.06 -4.75
C GLY A 17 -5.65 -7.69 -3.62
N CYS A 18 -4.45 -7.23 -3.34
CA CYS A 18 -3.88 -7.35 -1.99
C CYS A 18 -4.79 -6.73 -0.99
N PHE A 19 -5.51 -5.89 -1.54
CA PHE A 19 -6.51 -4.99 -1.13
C PHE A 19 -7.55 -4.99 -2.26
N GLN A 20 -8.74 -5.34 -2.00
CA GLN A 20 -9.75 -5.69 -3.01
C GLN A 20 -9.99 -4.63 -4.11
N ARG A 21 -9.36 -3.44 -4.02
CA ARG A 21 -9.53 -2.32 -4.96
C ARG A 21 -8.25 -1.69 -5.50
N GLN A 22 -7.07 -1.93 -4.91
CA GLN A 22 -5.82 -1.54 -5.56
C GLN A 22 -5.44 -2.58 -6.60
N SER A 23 -5.38 -2.16 -7.83
CA SER A 23 -5.00 -3.01 -8.94
C SER A 23 -3.60 -2.66 -9.41
N CYS A 24 -2.76 -3.66 -9.51
CA CYS A 24 -1.50 -3.55 -10.22
C CYS A 24 -1.42 -4.59 -11.31
N ARG A 25 -0.58 -4.32 -12.29
CA ARG A 25 -0.25 -5.25 -13.35
C ARG A 25 1.13 -5.84 -13.12
N LEU A 26 1.27 -7.15 -13.32
CA LEU A 26 2.51 -7.89 -13.14
C LEU A 26 2.95 -8.55 -14.45
N PRO A 27 3.75 -7.88 -15.29
CA PRO A 27 4.48 -8.55 -16.36
C PRO A 27 5.63 -9.36 -15.76
N PHE A 28 5.57 -10.70 -15.90
CA PHE A 28 6.71 -11.56 -15.68
C PHE A 28 7.51 -11.61 -16.99
N LEU A 29 8.75 -11.15 -16.96
CA LEU A 29 9.64 -11.13 -18.11
C LEU A 29 10.43 -12.43 -18.18
N ASP A 30 10.45 -13.05 -19.36
CA ASP A 30 11.31 -14.21 -19.60
C ASP A 30 12.80 -13.80 -19.62
N GLU A 31 13.70 -14.77 -19.45
CA GLU A 31 15.15 -14.59 -19.35
C GLU A 31 15.76 -13.71 -20.44
N ASN A 32 15.25 -13.82 -21.65
CA ASN A 32 15.73 -13.10 -22.83
C ASN A 32 14.97 -11.81 -23.12
N GLN A 33 13.98 -11.45 -22.29
CA GLN A 33 13.19 -10.25 -22.50
C GLN A 33 13.77 -9.07 -21.73
N THR A 34 14.15 -8.02 -22.47
CA THR A 34 14.56 -6.75 -21.90
C THR A 34 13.67 -5.67 -22.49
N LEU A 35 12.88 -5.02 -21.64
CA LEU A 35 12.15 -3.82 -22.00
C LEU A 35 13.02 -2.60 -21.71
N SER A 36 13.03 -1.62 -22.61
CA SER A 36 13.61 -0.31 -22.33
C SER A 36 12.76 0.45 -21.33
N GLU A 37 13.32 1.44 -20.65
CA GLU A 37 12.59 2.33 -19.74
C GLU A 37 11.39 3.00 -20.44
N ASP A 38 11.59 3.47 -21.69
CA ASP A 38 10.52 4.05 -22.49
C ASP A 38 9.38 3.06 -22.78
N ALA A 39 9.72 1.78 -23.08
CA ALA A 39 8.73 0.75 -23.29
C ALA A 39 7.94 0.44 -22.01
N MET A 40 8.63 0.35 -20.87
CA MET A 40 7.99 0.14 -19.56
C MET A 40 7.04 1.29 -19.21
N LEU A 41 7.46 2.53 -19.45
CA LEU A 41 6.62 3.71 -19.21
C LEU A 41 5.41 3.75 -20.16
N GLU A 42 5.61 3.44 -21.43
CA GLU A 42 4.52 3.43 -22.41
C GLU A 42 3.44 2.40 -22.05
N ILE A 43 3.85 1.19 -21.67
CA ILE A 43 2.92 0.17 -21.16
C ILE A 43 2.17 0.70 -19.94
N ALA A 44 2.85 1.35 -18.99
CA ALA A 44 2.19 1.91 -17.80
C ALA A 44 1.17 3.00 -18.18
N LYS A 45 1.48 3.88 -19.14
CA LYS A 45 0.54 4.89 -19.65
C LYS A 45 -0.70 4.28 -20.30
N GLN A 46 -0.56 3.20 -21.05
CA GLN A 46 -1.69 2.47 -21.66
C GLN A 46 -2.64 1.86 -20.62
N HIS A 47 -2.17 1.69 -19.38
CA HIS A 47 -2.97 1.16 -18.26
C HIS A 47 -3.49 2.26 -17.33
N ARG A 48 -3.28 3.53 -17.64
CA ARG A 48 -3.78 4.67 -16.86
C ARG A 48 -5.29 4.56 -16.62
N GLY A 49 -5.70 4.71 -15.36
CA GLY A 49 -7.10 4.61 -14.95
C GLY A 49 -7.61 3.17 -14.75
N PHE A 50 -6.79 2.17 -15.10
CA PHE A 50 -7.11 0.77 -14.91
C PHE A 50 -6.27 0.12 -13.79
N VAL A 51 -5.00 0.48 -13.69
CA VAL A 51 -4.11 0.10 -12.58
C VAL A 51 -3.35 1.33 -12.10
N SER A 52 -2.97 1.33 -10.81
CA SER A 52 -2.14 2.39 -10.25
C SER A 52 -0.70 2.28 -10.76
N GLU A 53 -0.15 1.07 -10.71
CA GLU A 53 1.22 0.79 -11.13
C GLU A 53 1.33 -0.52 -11.93
N VAL A 54 2.38 -0.57 -12.74
CA VAL A 54 2.85 -1.76 -13.44
C VAL A 54 4.16 -2.19 -12.81
N ILE A 55 4.24 -3.46 -12.35
CA ILE A 55 5.41 -4.02 -11.68
C ILE A 55 6.06 -5.04 -12.60
N TYR A 56 7.22 -4.70 -13.12
CA TYR A 56 8.01 -5.60 -13.96
C TYR A 56 8.86 -6.50 -13.07
N CYS A 57 8.68 -7.82 -13.23
CA CYS A 57 9.38 -8.83 -12.45
C CYS A 57 10.28 -9.67 -13.36
N LYS A 58 11.57 -9.73 -13.03
CA LYS A 58 12.53 -10.71 -13.55
C LYS A 58 12.91 -11.64 -12.42
N SER A 59 12.86 -12.97 -12.65
CA SER A 59 13.10 -13.98 -11.62
C SER A 59 14.18 -14.98 -11.99
N HIS A 60 15.07 -14.64 -12.92
CA HIS A 60 16.27 -15.40 -13.25
C HIS A 60 17.48 -14.79 -12.54
N ASP A 61 18.34 -15.61 -11.93
CA ASP A 61 19.51 -15.18 -11.12
C ASP A 61 19.20 -14.19 -10.00
N GLY A 62 18.02 -14.30 -9.41
CA GLY A 62 17.49 -13.38 -8.40
C GLY A 62 16.14 -12.79 -8.80
N ILE A 63 15.50 -12.11 -7.87
CA ILE A 63 14.21 -11.48 -8.10
C ILE A 63 14.42 -9.98 -8.17
N PHE A 64 14.11 -9.40 -9.33
CA PHE A 64 14.27 -7.97 -9.60
C PHE A 64 12.92 -7.34 -9.92
N LEU A 65 12.55 -6.30 -9.19
CA LEU A 65 11.30 -5.57 -9.35
C LEU A 65 11.56 -4.13 -9.78
N THR A 66 10.83 -3.69 -10.79
CA THR A 66 10.83 -2.30 -11.25
C THR A 66 9.37 -1.82 -11.33
N TYR A 67 9.10 -0.62 -10.86
CA TYR A 67 7.74 -0.09 -10.69
C TYR A 67 7.53 1.13 -11.55
N TYR A 68 6.42 1.16 -12.30
CA TYR A 68 6.04 2.31 -13.12
C TYR A 68 4.59 2.71 -12.85
N SER A 69 4.37 3.98 -12.58
CA SER A 69 3.08 4.64 -12.74
C SER A 69 2.93 5.14 -14.17
N SER A 70 1.76 5.68 -14.53
CA SER A 70 1.57 6.34 -15.83
C SER A 70 2.42 7.60 -16.01
N GLU A 71 3.04 8.13 -14.96
CA GLU A 71 3.84 9.36 -15.00
C GLU A 71 5.36 9.09 -15.00
N GLY A 72 5.79 7.88 -14.61
CA GLY A 72 7.20 7.53 -14.57
C GLY A 72 7.53 6.37 -13.65
N GLU A 73 8.82 6.08 -13.51
CA GLU A 73 9.32 5.10 -12.57
C GLU A 73 9.06 5.53 -11.12
N VAL A 74 8.46 4.65 -10.34
CA VAL A 74 8.19 4.83 -8.90
C VAL A 74 9.29 4.15 -8.10
N SER A 75 9.77 4.81 -7.05
CA SER A 75 10.88 4.29 -6.25
C SER A 75 10.55 2.99 -5.51
N PHE A 76 9.29 2.81 -5.14
CA PHE A 76 8.81 1.61 -4.46
C PHE A 76 7.27 1.57 -4.47
N CYS A 77 6.72 0.36 -4.63
CA CYS A 77 5.28 0.12 -4.56
C CYS A 77 5.01 -1.08 -3.65
N GLY A 78 4.54 -0.82 -2.43
CA GLY A 78 4.34 -1.87 -1.41
C GLY A 78 3.31 -2.90 -1.83
N HIS A 79 2.10 -2.47 -2.23
CA HIS A 79 1.05 -3.39 -2.67
C HIS A 79 1.45 -4.18 -3.91
N GLY A 80 2.14 -3.55 -4.86
CA GLY A 80 2.64 -4.23 -6.04
C GLY A 80 3.70 -5.28 -5.72
N THR A 81 4.61 -4.99 -4.77
CA THR A 81 5.60 -5.95 -4.28
C THR A 81 4.92 -7.16 -3.63
N ILE A 82 4.01 -6.93 -2.69
CA ILE A 82 3.25 -7.99 -2.01
C ILE A 82 2.53 -8.84 -3.04
N ALA A 83 1.88 -8.22 -3.98
CA ALA A 83 1.12 -8.87 -5.03
C ALA A 83 1.99 -9.73 -5.94
N CYS A 84 3.09 -9.18 -6.41
CA CYS A 84 4.03 -9.90 -7.27
C CYS A 84 4.62 -11.10 -6.54
N MET A 85 5.11 -10.89 -5.33
CA MET A 85 5.75 -11.94 -4.55
C MET A 85 4.78 -13.02 -4.11
N TYR A 86 3.56 -12.65 -3.68
CA TYR A 86 2.53 -13.63 -3.35
C TYR A 86 2.24 -14.58 -4.52
N THR A 87 2.12 -14.03 -5.73
CA THR A 87 1.88 -14.82 -6.93
C THR A 87 3.10 -15.67 -7.32
N LEU A 88 4.28 -15.06 -7.30
CA LEU A 88 5.52 -15.74 -7.67
C LEU A 88 5.79 -16.93 -6.72
N ILE A 89 5.65 -16.72 -5.42
CA ILE A 89 5.86 -17.75 -4.40
C ILE A 89 4.86 -18.89 -4.58
N LYS A 90 3.58 -18.61 -4.76
CA LYS A 90 2.57 -19.66 -4.97
C LYS A 90 2.79 -20.50 -6.22
N ASN A 91 3.39 -19.92 -7.25
CA ASN A 91 3.64 -20.61 -8.51
C ASN A 91 5.06 -21.22 -8.63
N THR A 92 5.91 -21.05 -7.62
CA THR A 92 7.30 -21.52 -7.63
C THR A 92 7.57 -22.38 -6.39
N PRO A 93 7.53 -23.71 -6.50
CA PRO A 93 7.66 -24.62 -5.34
C PRO A 93 8.91 -24.37 -4.49
N GLY A 94 10.04 -24.02 -5.12
CA GLY A 94 11.28 -23.70 -4.41
C GLY A 94 11.18 -22.45 -3.54
N LEU A 95 10.40 -21.44 -3.94
CA LEU A 95 10.16 -20.23 -3.15
C LEU A 95 9.14 -20.44 -2.05
N PHE A 96 8.18 -21.34 -2.25
CA PHE A 96 7.13 -21.61 -1.28
C PHE A 96 7.68 -22.10 0.07
N SER A 97 8.79 -22.82 0.06
CA SER A 97 9.47 -23.33 1.26
C SER A 97 10.42 -22.32 1.93
N CYS A 98 10.72 -21.20 1.27
CA CYS A 98 11.60 -20.17 1.82
C CYS A 98 10.78 -19.20 2.69
N SER A 99 11.19 -19.01 3.95
CA SER A 99 10.55 -18.07 4.87
C SER A 99 10.91 -16.61 4.58
N GLU A 100 12.10 -16.38 4.04
CA GLU A 100 12.64 -15.06 3.69
C GLU A 100 13.21 -15.10 2.29
N ILE A 101 12.85 -14.14 1.46
CA ILE A 101 13.21 -14.10 0.05
C ILE A 101 13.79 -12.71 -0.26
N PRO A 102 15.07 -12.62 -0.61
CA PRO A 102 15.66 -11.37 -1.03
C PRO A 102 15.12 -10.97 -2.41
N ILE A 103 14.78 -9.69 -2.54
CA ILE A 103 14.41 -9.07 -3.81
C ILE A 103 15.28 -7.84 -4.05
N HIS A 104 15.47 -7.47 -5.29
CA HIS A 104 16.18 -6.27 -5.69
C HIS A 104 15.22 -5.30 -6.37
N THR A 105 15.34 -4.03 -6.03
CA THR A 105 14.59 -2.94 -6.66
C THR A 105 15.55 -1.91 -7.23
N ASN A 106 15.17 -1.25 -8.32
CA ASN A 106 16.05 -0.26 -8.97
C ASN A 106 16.43 0.91 -8.05
N LYS A 107 15.49 1.40 -7.25
CA LYS A 107 15.68 2.63 -6.46
C LYS A 107 15.94 2.41 -4.97
N LYS A 108 15.48 1.29 -4.40
CA LYS A 108 15.63 0.99 -2.96
C LYS A 108 16.67 -0.10 -2.68
N GLY A 109 17.28 -0.65 -3.71
CA GLY A 109 18.25 -1.72 -3.57
C GLY A 109 17.61 -3.03 -3.11
N GLN A 110 18.32 -3.76 -2.26
CA GLN A 110 17.87 -5.07 -1.75
C GLN A 110 16.89 -4.89 -0.59
N LEU A 111 15.79 -5.65 -0.64
CA LEU A 111 14.77 -5.75 0.39
C LEU A 111 14.51 -7.23 0.70
N THR A 112 13.96 -7.51 1.88
CA THR A 112 13.53 -8.86 2.25
C THR A 112 12.01 -8.95 2.21
N VAL A 113 11.52 -9.99 1.55
CA VAL A 113 10.11 -10.39 1.55
C VAL A 113 9.96 -11.57 2.50
N TYR A 114 9.02 -11.48 3.43
CA TYR A 114 8.72 -12.53 4.40
C TYR A 114 7.52 -13.34 3.92
N ASN A 115 7.76 -14.60 3.59
CA ASN A 115 6.72 -15.52 3.17
C ASN A 115 6.04 -16.15 4.39
N ARG A 116 4.74 -15.91 4.53
CA ARG A 116 3.85 -16.49 5.53
C ARG A 116 2.59 -17.07 4.88
N ILE A 117 2.71 -17.49 3.61
CA ILE A 117 1.55 -18.00 2.85
C ILE A 117 1.00 -19.26 3.48
N ALA A 118 1.86 -20.15 3.98
CA ALA A 118 1.43 -21.41 4.58
C ALA A 118 0.61 -21.21 5.87
N ASP A 119 0.99 -20.23 6.69
CA ASP A 119 0.42 -20.03 8.03
C ASP A 119 -0.66 -18.94 8.05
N GLU A 120 -0.46 -17.86 7.30
CA GLU A 120 -1.29 -16.67 7.37
C GLU A 120 -1.94 -16.28 6.03
N ASP A 121 -1.72 -17.05 4.97
CA ASP A 121 -2.12 -16.71 3.58
C ASP A 121 -1.68 -15.28 3.21
N ALA A 122 -0.44 -14.92 3.55
CA ALA A 122 0.07 -13.57 3.40
C ALA A 122 1.57 -13.54 3.04
N VAL A 123 1.96 -12.44 2.43
CA VAL A 123 3.34 -12.02 2.21
C VAL A 123 3.55 -10.69 2.91
N PHE A 124 4.67 -10.52 3.59
CA PHE A 124 5.00 -9.29 4.30
C PHE A 124 6.30 -8.67 3.76
N ILE A 125 6.40 -7.35 3.93
CA ILE A 125 7.61 -6.57 3.69
C ILE A 125 7.85 -5.64 4.88
N SER A 126 9.11 -5.26 5.11
CA SER A 126 9.47 -4.35 6.18
C SER A 126 9.07 -2.92 5.86
N ALA A 127 8.51 -2.24 6.85
CA ALA A 127 8.33 -0.79 6.81
C ALA A 127 9.67 -0.09 7.10
N PRO A 128 9.89 1.12 6.58
CA PRO A 128 10.97 1.98 7.05
C PRO A 128 10.86 2.25 8.55
N ASN A 129 12.00 2.50 9.19
CA ASN A 129 12.01 2.96 10.58
C ASN A 129 11.22 4.25 10.73
N PRO A 130 10.46 4.43 11.84
CA PRO A 130 9.59 5.57 11.99
C PRO A 130 10.36 6.85 12.31
N GLY A 131 10.04 7.93 11.62
CA GLY A 131 10.38 9.28 12.01
C GLY A 131 9.19 9.93 12.72
N TYR A 132 9.28 10.20 14.01
CA TYR A 132 8.25 10.94 14.75
C TYR A 132 8.47 12.44 14.57
N LEU A 133 7.56 13.10 13.87
CA LEU A 133 7.70 14.51 13.51
C LEU A 133 6.85 15.38 14.44
N PRO A 134 7.38 16.53 14.91
CA PRO A 134 6.58 17.45 15.69
C PRO A 134 5.45 18.03 14.83
N THR A 135 4.26 18.10 15.40
CA THR A 135 3.13 18.81 14.78
C THR A 135 2.59 19.87 15.72
N GLY A 136 2.34 21.06 15.18
CA GLY A 136 1.64 22.12 15.89
C GLY A 136 0.12 22.09 15.68
N LEU A 137 -0.37 21.08 14.93
CA LEU A 137 -1.79 20.94 14.61
C LEU A 137 -2.60 20.60 15.85
N LYS A 138 -3.70 21.29 16.00
CA LYS A 138 -4.72 20.98 16.99
C LYS A 138 -5.87 20.22 16.34
N PRO A 139 -6.67 19.49 17.11
CA PRO A 139 -7.86 18.80 16.59
C PRO A 139 -8.78 19.74 15.81
N GLU A 140 -9.00 20.97 16.30
CA GLU A 140 -9.84 21.98 15.64
C GLU A 140 -9.34 22.36 14.23
N ASP A 141 -8.01 22.34 14.03
CA ASP A 141 -7.39 22.68 12.74
C ASP A 141 -7.55 21.54 11.73
N THR A 142 -7.75 20.30 12.22
CA THR A 142 -7.82 19.09 11.40
C THR A 142 -9.24 18.66 11.06
N ALA A 143 -10.22 18.99 11.89
CA ALA A 143 -11.61 18.55 11.72
C ALA A 143 -12.21 19.09 10.41
N ALA A 144 -12.21 20.40 10.22
CA ALA A 144 -12.85 21.02 9.06
C ALA A 144 -12.30 20.56 7.69
N PRO A 145 -10.98 20.45 7.46
CA PRO A 145 -10.44 19.89 6.21
C PRO A 145 -10.87 18.47 5.93
N LEU A 146 -11.21 17.70 6.97
CA LEU A 146 -11.65 16.30 6.88
C LEU A 146 -13.18 16.12 6.81
N ASP A 147 -13.95 17.20 6.69
CA ASP A 147 -15.40 17.14 6.75
C ASP A 147 -15.92 16.54 8.08
N LEU A 148 -15.21 16.87 9.17
CA LEU A 148 -15.53 16.47 10.53
C LEU A 148 -15.85 17.69 11.40
N CYS A 149 -16.63 17.48 12.45
CA CYS A 149 -16.76 18.41 13.57
C CYS A 149 -15.72 18.06 14.65
N ASP A 150 -15.40 19.01 15.52
CA ASP A 150 -14.46 18.78 16.61
C ASP A 150 -14.93 17.67 17.56
N GLU A 151 -16.22 17.52 17.75
CA GLU A 151 -16.86 16.48 18.55
C GLU A 151 -16.71 15.07 17.96
N ASP A 152 -16.44 14.95 16.65
CA ASP A 152 -16.23 13.65 15.99
C ASP A 152 -14.84 13.09 16.28
N LEU A 153 -13.88 13.94 16.63
CA LEU A 153 -12.53 13.52 16.94
C LEU A 153 -12.44 12.88 18.33
N SER A 154 -11.73 11.78 18.44
CA SER A 154 -11.42 11.18 19.72
C SER A 154 -10.33 12.00 20.43
N ARG A 155 -10.48 12.19 21.73
CA ARG A 155 -9.49 12.85 22.60
C ARG A 155 -8.69 11.83 23.41
N GLU A 156 -8.95 10.56 23.23
CA GLU A 156 -8.28 9.47 23.93
C GLU A 156 -6.82 9.33 23.46
N PHE A 157 -6.57 9.60 22.17
CA PHE A 157 -5.26 9.52 21.55
C PHE A 157 -4.89 10.84 20.86
N PRO A 158 -3.61 11.23 20.83
CA PRO A 158 -3.17 12.48 20.22
C PRO A 158 -3.14 12.42 18.69
N LEU A 159 -3.18 13.59 18.05
CA LEU A 159 -2.74 13.75 16.67
C LEU A 159 -1.22 13.62 16.58
N GLU A 160 -0.73 12.84 15.65
CA GLU A 160 0.72 12.72 15.42
C GLU A 160 1.03 12.66 13.93
N VAL A 161 2.23 13.13 13.57
CA VAL A 161 2.80 12.94 12.24
C VAL A 161 3.94 11.94 12.34
N ILE A 162 3.80 10.81 11.66
CA ILE A 162 4.81 9.74 11.62
C ILE A 162 5.22 9.51 10.16
N ASP A 163 6.53 9.54 9.90
CA ASP A 163 7.10 9.16 8.62
C ASP A 163 7.54 7.69 8.67
N ALA A 164 6.82 6.83 7.98
CA ALA A 164 7.17 5.44 7.72
C ALA A 164 7.26 5.18 6.21
N GLY A 165 7.92 6.12 5.50
CA GLY A 165 8.03 6.17 4.05
C GLY A 165 7.20 7.28 3.41
N LEU A 166 6.14 7.72 4.09
CA LEU A 166 5.36 8.94 3.81
C LEU A 166 5.02 9.61 5.14
N ARG A 167 5.07 10.95 5.16
CA ARG A 167 4.68 11.75 6.33
C ARG A 167 3.16 11.67 6.51
N THR A 168 2.75 10.84 7.43
CA THR A 168 1.36 10.48 7.69
C THR A 168 0.84 11.21 8.92
N LEU A 169 -0.15 12.08 8.75
CA LEU A 169 -0.93 12.61 9.86
C LEU A 169 -1.92 11.56 10.31
N ILE A 170 -1.86 11.16 11.57
CA ILE A 170 -2.74 10.16 12.18
C ILE A 170 -3.80 10.86 13.02
N VAL A 171 -5.07 10.60 12.71
CA VAL A 171 -6.24 11.29 13.28
C VAL A 171 -7.23 10.29 13.87
N PRO A 172 -7.42 10.28 15.20
CA PRO A 172 -8.39 9.41 15.85
C PRO A 172 -9.82 9.95 15.71
N VAL A 173 -10.75 9.08 15.28
CA VAL A 173 -12.19 9.37 15.13
C VAL A 173 -12.99 8.50 16.10
N LYS A 174 -14.02 9.07 16.75
CA LYS A 174 -14.79 8.37 17.80
C LYS A 174 -15.59 7.18 17.29
N SER A 175 -16.17 7.27 16.11
CA SER A 175 -17.09 6.26 15.64
C SER A 175 -16.77 5.77 14.24
N PHE A 176 -16.95 4.47 14.03
CA PHE A 176 -16.88 3.84 12.72
C PHE A 176 -17.86 4.46 11.71
N GLN A 177 -19.13 4.68 12.11
CA GLN A 177 -20.16 5.24 11.25
C GLN A 177 -19.78 6.63 10.72
N LYS A 178 -19.22 7.48 11.59
CA LYS A 178 -18.74 8.78 11.16
C LYS A 178 -17.54 8.66 10.24
N LEU A 179 -16.57 7.81 10.60
CA LEU A 179 -15.35 7.58 9.80
C LEU A 179 -15.69 7.16 8.36
N VAL A 180 -16.62 6.23 8.15
CA VAL A 180 -16.96 5.74 6.79
C VAL A 180 -17.80 6.75 6.00
N SER A 181 -18.51 7.67 6.67
CA SER A 181 -19.44 8.61 6.04
C SER A 181 -18.81 9.90 5.53
N ILE A 182 -17.58 10.23 5.95
CA ILE A 182 -16.94 11.50 5.56
C ILE A 182 -16.48 11.48 4.09
N TYR A 183 -16.61 12.64 3.44
CA TYR A 183 -16.15 12.82 2.06
C TYR A 183 -15.52 14.20 1.88
N PRO A 184 -14.25 14.36 2.27
CA PRO A 184 -13.58 15.66 2.23
C PRO A 184 -13.50 16.24 0.82
N ASP A 185 -13.54 17.57 0.74
CA ASP A 185 -13.25 18.28 -0.50
C ASP A 185 -11.76 18.13 -0.85
N GLU A 186 -11.46 17.46 -1.96
CA GLU A 186 -10.08 17.13 -2.36
C GLU A 186 -9.20 18.37 -2.50
N PRO A 187 -9.60 19.47 -3.17
CA PRO A 187 -8.82 20.70 -3.26
C PRO A 187 -8.49 21.32 -1.89
N CYS A 188 -9.47 21.38 -0.98
CA CYS A 188 -9.28 21.91 0.37
C CYS A 188 -8.31 21.03 1.16
N LEU A 189 -8.49 19.70 1.12
CA LEU A 189 -7.64 18.76 1.81
C LEU A 189 -6.21 18.77 1.26
N LYS A 190 -6.04 18.90 -0.06
CA LYS A 190 -4.73 19.06 -0.71
C LYS A 190 -4.01 20.30 -0.23
N LYS A 191 -4.72 21.43 -0.15
CA LYS A 191 -4.15 22.68 0.37
C LYS A 191 -3.69 22.52 1.82
N PHE A 192 -4.50 21.91 2.66
CA PHE A 192 -4.17 21.62 4.06
C PHE A 192 -2.90 20.75 4.16
N CYS A 193 -2.80 19.67 3.39
CA CYS A 193 -1.62 18.79 3.36
C CYS A 193 -0.36 19.54 2.93
N LEU A 194 -0.45 20.39 1.89
CA LEU A 194 0.69 21.17 1.41
C LEU A 194 1.17 22.21 2.44
N GLN A 195 0.25 22.87 3.13
CA GLN A 195 0.56 23.90 4.14
C GLN A 195 1.24 23.32 5.39
N ASN A 196 0.95 22.05 5.72
CA ASN A 196 1.43 21.40 6.93
C ASN A 196 2.51 20.36 6.67
N ASP A 197 3.01 20.27 5.43
CA ASP A 197 4.04 19.32 5.01
C ASP A 197 3.70 17.85 5.30
N ILE A 198 2.42 17.50 5.08
CA ILE A 198 1.84 16.17 5.23
C ILE A 198 1.72 15.53 3.84
N ASP A 199 2.14 14.28 3.70
CA ASP A 199 1.99 13.56 2.44
C ASP A 199 0.61 12.90 2.33
N ILE A 200 0.17 12.23 3.39
CA ILE A 200 -1.12 11.55 3.50
C ILE A 200 -1.74 11.74 4.88
N ILE A 201 -3.05 11.56 4.98
CA ILE A 201 -3.77 11.60 6.25
C ILE A 201 -4.43 10.24 6.46
N LEU A 202 -4.10 9.58 7.57
CA LEU A 202 -4.77 8.37 8.01
C LEU A 202 -5.71 8.72 9.16
N ILE A 203 -7.00 8.48 8.97
CA ILE A 203 -7.99 8.54 10.03
C ILE A 203 -8.32 7.14 10.50
N PHE A 204 -8.58 6.95 11.79
CA PHE A 204 -8.89 5.63 12.33
C PHE A 204 -9.96 5.64 13.42
N SER A 205 -10.63 4.49 13.55
CA SER A 205 -11.48 4.14 14.70
C SER A 205 -11.08 2.76 15.23
N LEU A 206 -11.05 2.61 16.55
CA LEU A 206 -10.81 1.32 17.20
C LEU A 206 -12.08 0.44 17.26
N ASN A 207 -13.14 0.85 16.57
CA ASN A 207 -14.36 0.07 16.40
C ASN A 207 -14.45 -0.37 14.92
N PRO A 208 -13.79 -1.48 14.52
CA PRO A 208 -13.88 -1.99 13.14
C PRO A 208 -15.27 -2.57 12.85
N ALA A 209 -15.59 -2.77 11.56
CA ALA A 209 -16.82 -3.44 11.15
C ALA A 209 -16.76 -4.95 11.46
N ASP A 210 -15.61 -5.57 11.25
CA ASP A 210 -15.34 -6.96 11.60
C ASP A 210 -14.47 -7.01 12.87
N PRO A 211 -14.98 -7.56 13.98
CA PRO A 211 -14.26 -7.59 15.27
C PRO A 211 -12.97 -8.42 15.27
N GLU A 212 -12.69 -9.19 14.20
CA GLU A 212 -11.38 -9.84 14.03
C GLU A 212 -10.25 -8.85 13.72
N ASN A 213 -10.60 -7.62 13.31
CA ASN A 213 -9.63 -6.56 13.04
C ASN A 213 -9.44 -5.67 14.27
N ILE A 214 -8.25 -5.09 14.43
CA ILE A 214 -7.94 -4.25 15.59
C ILE A 214 -8.46 -2.81 15.43
N ALA A 215 -8.58 -2.33 14.20
CA ALA A 215 -9.06 -0.98 13.88
C ALA A 215 -9.58 -0.91 12.45
N HIS A 216 -10.36 0.13 12.20
CA HIS A 216 -10.75 0.55 10.84
C HIS A 216 -10.04 1.85 10.50
N THR A 217 -9.49 1.94 9.28
CA THR A 217 -8.72 3.09 8.78
C THR A 217 -9.27 3.60 7.46
N ARG A 218 -9.03 4.89 7.16
CA ARG A 218 -9.11 5.47 5.82
C ARG A 218 -7.87 6.30 5.57
N VAL A 219 -7.38 6.32 4.34
CA VAL A 219 -6.18 7.07 3.99
C VAL A 219 -6.48 8.02 2.85
N PHE A 220 -6.38 9.31 3.12
CA PHE A 220 -6.53 10.38 2.14
C PHE A 220 -5.16 10.79 1.60
N ALA A 221 -5.06 10.87 0.26
CA ALA A 221 -3.81 11.10 -0.43
C ALA A 221 -3.90 12.20 -1.53
N PRO A 222 -4.48 13.38 -1.25
CA PRO A 222 -4.80 14.37 -2.26
C PRO A 222 -3.56 14.98 -2.95
N ARG A 223 -2.37 14.87 -2.35
CA ARG A 223 -1.10 15.29 -2.98
C ARG A 223 -0.70 14.41 -4.15
N PHE A 224 -1.21 13.18 -4.22
CA PHE A 224 -0.91 12.20 -5.26
C PHE A 224 -1.93 12.21 -6.40
N GLY A 225 -2.92 13.14 -6.38
CA GLY A 225 -3.89 13.34 -7.45
C GLY A 225 -5.15 12.48 -7.34
N TYR A 226 -5.43 11.94 -6.17
CA TYR A 226 -6.67 11.23 -5.83
C TYR A 226 -7.03 11.48 -4.36
N LEU A 227 -8.32 11.51 -4.06
CA LEU A 227 -8.78 11.81 -2.72
C LEU A 227 -8.39 10.72 -1.72
N GLU A 228 -8.68 9.47 -2.03
CA GLU A 228 -8.51 8.35 -1.10
C GLU A 228 -7.73 7.20 -1.73
N ASP A 229 -6.78 6.67 -0.98
CA ASP A 229 -6.04 5.46 -1.33
C ASP A 229 -6.74 4.25 -0.70
N PRO A 230 -7.18 3.28 -1.50
CA PRO A 230 -7.97 2.16 -0.99
C PRO A 230 -7.18 1.21 -0.08
N ALA A 231 -5.84 1.22 -0.14
CA ALA A 231 -5.03 0.37 0.73
C ALA A 231 -3.55 0.77 0.75
N THR A 232 -3.14 1.38 1.82
CA THR A 232 -1.86 2.09 1.93
C THR A 232 -0.91 1.39 2.89
N GLY A 233 0.12 0.76 2.36
CA GLY A 233 1.16 0.10 3.18
C GLY A 233 1.90 1.09 4.09
N SER A 234 2.38 2.22 3.54
CA SER A 234 3.10 3.25 4.31
C SER A 234 2.22 3.90 5.37
N GLY A 235 0.97 4.25 5.04
CA GLY A 235 0.03 4.83 6.00
C GLY A 235 -0.26 3.89 7.16
N ASN A 236 -0.58 2.61 6.87
CA ASN A 236 -0.83 1.64 7.93
C ASN A 236 0.44 1.23 8.68
N SER A 237 1.62 1.36 8.07
CA SER A 237 2.90 1.21 8.81
C SER A 237 3.10 2.33 9.82
N ALA A 238 2.85 3.59 9.43
CA ALA A 238 2.87 4.72 10.36
C ALA A 238 1.87 4.52 11.51
N PHE A 239 0.66 4.04 11.19
CA PHE A 239 -0.35 3.71 12.19
C PHE A 239 0.06 2.53 13.08
N GLY A 240 0.74 1.52 12.55
CA GLY A 240 1.31 0.43 13.34
C GLY A 240 2.29 0.92 14.40
N TYR A 241 3.22 1.81 14.02
CA TYR A 241 4.14 2.43 14.98
C TYR A 241 3.42 3.34 15.99
N TYR A 242 2.37 4.03 15.56
CA TYR A 242 1.51 4.80 16.44
C TYR A 242 0.83 3.89 17.49
N MET A 243 0.26 2.77 17.05
CA MET A 243 -0.40 1.83 17.96
C MET A 243 0.57 1.21 18.99
N LEU A 244 1.79 0.86 18.55
CA LEU A 244 2.85 0.38 19.47
C LEU A 244 3.20 1.44 20.50
N LYS A 245 3.43 2.68 20.06
CA LYS A 245 3.79 3.80 20.93
C LYS A 245 2.75 4.09 22.01
N HIS A 246 1.47 3.99 21.65
CA HIS A 246 0.35 4.31 22.53
C HIS A 246 -0.24 3.09 23.28
N GLY A 247 0.39 1.91 23.14
CA GLY A 247 -0.05 0.70 23.84
C GLY A 247 -1.40 0.16 23.36
N ILE A 248 -1.83 0.52 22.13
CA ILE A 248 -3.05 0.01 21.49
C ILE A 248 -2.84 -1.41 20.99
N TRP A 249 -1.61 -1.73 20.60
CA TRP A 249 -1.20 -2.98 20.00
C TRP A 249 0.10 -3.47 20.60
N ASP A 250 0.24 -4.78 20.79
CA ASP A 250 1.41 -5.43 21.41
C ASP A 250 2.48 -5.91 20.41
N GLY A 251 2.23 -5.69 19.09
CA GLY A 251 3.12 -6.14 18.04
C GLY A 251 2.85 -7.55 17.50
N SER A 252 1.92 -8.30 18.09
CA SER A 252 1.50 -9.61 17.56
C SER A 252 0.83 -9.47 16.19
N SER A 253 0.72 -10.57 15.43
CA SER A 253 0.05 -10.52 14.13
C SER A 253 -1.38 -10.01 14.28
N CYS A 254 -1.72 -8.95 13.55
CA CYS A 254 -3.07 -8.37 13.55
C CYS A 254 -3.51 -7.97 12.15
N SER A 255 -4.79 -7.66 12.00
CA SER A 255 -5.38 -7.14 10.77
C SER A 255 -6.06 -5.80 11.02
N LEU A 256 -5.98 -4.93 10.01
CA LEU A 256 -6.69 -3.66 9.93
C LEU A 256 -7.67 -3.70 8.77
N GLU A 257 -8.80 -3.05 8.92
CA GLU A 257 -9.66 -2.70 7.80
C GLU A 257 -9.27 -1.34 7.22
N GLN A 258 -9.39 -1.18 5.92
CA GLN A 258 -9.27 0.13 5.28
C GLN A 258 -10.32 0.32 4.20
N GLY A 259 -10.94 1.49 4.19
CA GLY A 259 -11.88 1.94 3.15
C GLY A 259 -13.01 2.81 3.70
N GLY A 260 -13.75 3.44 2.79
CA GLY A 260 -14.91 4.26 3.09
C GLY A 260 -16.22 3.46 3.18
N ASP A 261 -17.31 4.02 2.63
CA ASP A 261 -18.62 3.34 2.57
C ASP A 261 -18.64 2.27 1.48
N ASP A 262 -17.95 1.18 1.73
CA ASP A 262 -17.76 0.06 0.82
C ASP A 262 -18.47 -1.20 1.32
N ARG A 263 -18.86 -2.08 0.39
CA ARG A 263 -19.44 -3.40 0.74
C ARG A 263 -18.41 -4.34 1.35
N GLU A 264 -17.16 -4.19 0.94
CA GLU A 264 -16.03 -4.99 1.41
C GLU A 264 -14.84 -4.06 1.64
N PHE A 265 -14.24 -4.12 2.82
CA PHE A 265 -13.06 -3.36 3.17
C PHE A 265 -11.79 -4.13 2.79
N ASN A 266 -10.74 -3.36 2.48
CA ASN A 266 -9.43 -3.96 2.31
C ASN A 266 -8.86 -4.39 3.66
N ARG A 267 -8.06 -5.46 3.68
CA ARG A 267 -7.40 -5.93 4.90
C ARG A 267 -5.90 -5.80 4.77
N ILE A 268 -5.30 -5.10 5.71
CA ILE A 268 -3.85 -4.97 5.85
C ILE A 268 -3.43 -5.75 7.09
N LYS A 269 -2.46 -6.64 6.93
CA LYS A 269 -1.86 -7.34 8.07
C LYS A 269 -0.63 -6.60 8.55
N LEU A 270 -0.49 -6.52 9.87
CA LEU A 270 0.68 -5.97 10.53
C LEU A 270 1.28 -7.00 11.49
N ARG A 271 2.58 -6.91 11.67
CA ARG A 271 3.35 -7.65 12.67
C ARG A 271 4.58 -6.84 13.05
N PHE A 272 4.95 -6.84 14.31
CA PHE A 272 6.20 -6.29 14.78
C PHE A 272 7.10 -7.43 15.24
N GLN A 273 8.26 -7.58 14.63
CA GLN A 273 9.18 -8.67 14.89
C GLN A 273 10.61 -8.19 14.74
N ASP A 274 11.50 -8.56 15.68
CA ASP A 274 12.92 -8.20 15.65
C ASP A 274 13.16 -6.70 15.46
N ASP A 275 12.40 -5.87 16.18
CA ASP A 275 12.39 -4.41 16.10
C ASP A 275 11.99 -3.81 14.74
N VAL A 276 11.39 -4.63 13.87
CA VAL A 276 10.93 -4.23 12.55
C VAL A 276 9.42 -4.39 12.44
N LEU A 277 8.74 -3.34 11.98
CA LEU A 277 7.34 -3.43 11.61
C LEU A 277 7.22 -4.03 10.21
N LEU A 278 6.45 -5.09 10.10
CA LEU A 278 6.10 -5.74 8.85
C LEU A 278 4.66 -5.39 8.49
N PHE A 279 4.42 -5.06 7.23
CA PHE A 279 3.08 -4.93 6.68
C PHE A 279 2.90 -5.86 5.49
N GLY A 280 1.70 -6.36 5.31
CA GLY A 280 1.48 -7.38 4.29
C GLY A 280 0.03 -7.71 4.05
N GLY A 281 -0.17 -8.77 3.30
CA GLY A 281 -1.48 -9.28 2.96
C GLY A 281 -1.42 -10.35 1.87
N LYS A 282 -2.59 -10.74 1.39
CA LYS A 282 -2.75 -11.67 0.28
C LYS A 282 -3.04 -10.95 -1.02
N ALA A 283 -2.88 -11.67 -2.12
CA ALA A 283 -3.23 -11.19 -3.43
C ALA A 283 -4.22 -12.13 -4.13
N THR A 284 -5.12 -11.55 -4.93
CA THR A 284 -6.08 -12.28 -5.71
C THR A 284 -5.92 -11.97 -7.19
N THR A 285 -5.69 -12.97 -8.02
CA THR A 285 -5.68 -12.81 -9.48
C THR A 285 -7.10 -12.59 -9.98
N ARG A 286 -7.35 -11.48 -10.67
CA ARG A 286 -8.64 -11.18 -11.30
C ARG A 286 -8.63 -11.40 -12.80
N ILE A 287 -7.48 -11.11 -13.44
CA ILE A 287 -7.27 -11.32 -14.88
C ILE A 287 -5.93 -12.00 -15.06
N ASP A 288 -5.89 -13.08 -15.83
CA ASP A 288 -4.68 -13.77 -16.27
C ASP A 288 -4.70 -13.88 -17.80
N GLY A 289 -3.64 -13.45 -18.47
CA GLY A 289 -3.61 -13.43 -19.94
C GLY A 289 -2.30 -12.93 -20.52
N VAL A 290 -2.30 -12.77 -21.84
CA VAL A 290 -1.19 -12.22 -22.62
C VAL A 290 -1.49 -10.79 -23.00
N TYR A 291 -0.52 -9.93 -22.86
CA TYR A 291 -0.58 -8.55 -23.32
C TYR A 291 0.35 -8.36 -24.52
N TYR A 292 -0.17 -7.81 -25.58
CA TYR A 292 0.56 -7.47 -26.79
C TYR A 292 0.91 -5.99 -26.78
N TYR A 293 2.21 -5.71 -26.92
CA TYR A 293 2.76 -4.36 -26.93
C TYR A 293 3.48 -4.08 -28.25
#